data_3e6356c3a50915e95bd88aa4971ecf9a
#
_entry.id   3e6356c3a50915e95bd88aa4971ecf9a
#
_cell.length_a   1.000
_cell.length_b   1.000
_cell.length_c   1.000
_cell.angle_alpha   90.00
_cell.angle_beta   90.00
_cell.angle_gamma   90.00
#
_symmetry.space_group_name_H-M   'P 1'
#
loop_
_entity.id
_entity.type
_entity.pdbx_description
1 polymer ?
#
loop_
_entity_poly.entity_id
_entity_poly.type
_entity_poly.pdbx_seq_one_letter_code
_entity_poly.pdbx_strand_id
1 'polypeptide(L)' 'MKEKLKLKWLNKLQDIQLISEIERQRSHLAEYLNRADRMKSSDYIRYTYAYINTCRVILKSRAVKA' A
#
# COMPACT_ATOMS: atom_id res chain seq x y z
N MET A 1 6.05 -10.39 12.71
CA MET A 1 5.67 -10.13 12.52
C MET A 1 5.16 -9.82 11.98
N LYS A 2 4.84 -9.95 11.56
CA LYS A 2 4.50 -9.55 11.09
C LYS A 2 3.66 -8.96 10.91
N GLU A 3 3.26 -8.89 10.21
CA GLU A 3 2.63 -7.98 10.15
C GLU A 3 1.66 -8.13 9.30
N LYS A 4 0.64 -8.09 9.65
CA LYS A 4 -0.50 -8.16 9.02
C LYS A 4 -0.79 -6.89 8.43
N LEU A 5 -0.42 -6.31 7.49
CA LEU A 5 -0.73 -5.12 6.73
C LEU A 5 -1.63 -4.11 7.45
N LYS A 6 -1.71 -4.17 8.73
CA LYS A 6 -2.52 -3.24 9.51
C LYS A 6 -3.93 -3.09 8.97
N LEU A 7 -4.52 -4.21 8.64
CA LEU A 7 -5.83 -4.21 8.01
C LEU A 7 -6.89 -3.49 8.81
N LYS A 8 -6.89 -3.68 10.11
CA LYS A 8 -7.86 -2.99 10.95
C LYS A 8 -7.68 -1.48 10.89
N TRP A 9 -6.44 -1.05 10.90
CA TRP A 9 -6.16 0.37 10.84
C TRP A 9 -6.59 0.95 9.50
N LEU A 10 -6.30 0.25 8.42
CA LEU A 10 -6.66 0.72 7.09
C LEU A 10 -8.17 0.82 6.93
N ASN A 11 -8.90 -0.12 7.53
CA ASN A 11 -10.35 -0.10 7.42
C ASN A 11 -10.99 1.08 8.13
N LYS A 12 -10.26 1.71 9.03
CA LYS A 12 -10.77 2.87 9.74
C LYS A 12 -10.48 4.18 9.04
N LEU A 13 -9.63 4.17 8.04
CA LEU A 13 -9.28 5.39 7.33
C LEU A 13 -10.40 5.83 6.41
N GLN A 14 -10.46 7.13 6.19
CA GLN A 14 -11.41 7.67 5.23
C GLN A 14 -10.86 7.47 3.83
N ASP A 15 -11.73 7.58 2.85
CA ASP A 15 -11.34 7.37 1.46
C ASP A 15 -10.16 8.21 1.04
N ILE A 16 -10.20 9.49 1.40
CA ILE A 16 -9.11 10.39 1.02
C ILE A 16 -7.79 9.95 1.63
N GLN A 17 -7.86 9.42 2.83
CA GLN A 17 -6.65 8.95 3.50
C GLN A 17 -6.12 7.69 2.84
N LEU A 18 -7.01 6.81 2.40
CA LEU A 18 -6.59 5.61 1.69
C LEU A 18 -5.93 5.97 0.36
N ILE A 19 -6.50 6.92 -0.34
CA ILE A 19 -5.93 7.39 -1.59
C ILE A 19 -4.54 7.97 -1.37
N SER A 20 -4.40 8.76 -0.32
CA SER A 20 -3.10 9.34 0.03
C SER A 20 -2.08 8.25 0.34
N GLU A 21 -2.51 7.21 1.04
CA GLU A 21 -1.61 6.11 1.35
C GLU A 21 -1.15 5.39 0.10
N ILE A 22 -2.05 5.18 -0.83
CA ILE A 22 -1.68 4.54 -2.08
C ILE A 22 -0.62 5.36 -2.80
N GLU A 23 -0.83 6.65 -2.89
CA GLU A 23 0.11 7.52 -3.59
C GLU A 23 1.44 7.59 -2.89
N ARG A 24 1.42 7.64 -1.58
CA ARG A 24 2.65 7.68 -0.81
C ARG A 24 3.47 6.41 -1.00
N GLN A 25 2.81 5.27 -0.94
CA GLN A 25 3.50 4.01 -1.09
C GLN A 25 4.04 3.83 -2.51
N ARG A 26 3.28 4.30 -3.49
CA ARG A 26 3.74 4.23 -4.87
C ARG A 26 4.97 5.09 -5.09
N SER A 27 4.99 6.27 -4.51
CA SER A 27 6.15 7.15 -4.60
C SER A 27 7.38 6.52 -3.97
N HIS A 28 7.18 5.97 -2.77
CA HIS A 28 8.29 5.33 -2.08
C HIS A 28 8.83 4.16 -2.88
N LEU A 29 7.94 3.38 -3.46
CA LEU A 29 8.37 2.24 -4.25
C LEU A 29 9.12 2.67 -5.50
N ALA A 30 8.63 3.71 -6.16
CA ALA A 30 9.29 4.22 -7.35
C ALA A 30 10.71 4.70 -7.02
N GLU A 31 10.85 5.41 -5.92
CA GLU A 31 12.16 5.85 -5.48
C GLU A 31 13.07 4.68 -5.19
N TYR A 32 12.52 3.70 -4.51
CA TYR A 32 13.27 2.52 -4.14
C TYR A 32 13.78 1.79 -5.38
N LEU A 33 12.91 1.64 -6.36
CA LEU A 33 13.27 0.93 -7.59
C LEU A 33 14.25 1.70 -8.45
N ASN A 34 14.25 3.02 -8.30
CA ASN A 34 15.17 3.87 -9.07
C ASN A 34 16.54 3.99 -8.46
N ARG A 35 16.73 3.48 -7.27
CA ARG A 35 18.03 3.56 -6.65
C ARG A 35 19.01 2.69 -7.39
N ALA A 36 20.23 3.13 -7.39
CA ALA A 36 21.28 2.39 -8.05
C ALA A 36 21.79 1.22 -7.22
N ASP A 37 21.24 1.02 -6.06
CA ASP A 37 21.67 -0.06 -5.20
C ASP A 37 21.48 -1.39 -5.86
N ARG A 38 22.37 -2.27 -5.59
CA ARG A 38 22.30 -3.53 -6.16
C ARG A 38 21.37 -4.44 -5.47
N MET A 39 21.21 -4.33 -4.18
CA MET A 39 20.42 -5.30 -3.41
C MET A 39 19.05 -4.77 -3.14
N LYS A 40 18.11 -5.04 -4.00
CA LYS A 40 16.75 -4.65 -3.77
C LYS A 40 16.00 -5.81 -3.16
N SER A 41 15.30 -5.54 -2.09
CA SER A 41 14.58 -6.57 -1.36
C SER A 41 13.28 -6.93 -2.06
N SER A 42 13.13 -8.17 -2.45
CA SER A 42 11.88 -8.59 -3.04
C SER A 42 10.76 -8.58 -2.01
N ASP A 43 11.09 -8.81 -0.74
CA ASP A 43 10.08 -8.78 0.31
C ASP A 43 9.51 -7.39 0.46
N TYR A 44 10.35 -6.37 0.39
CA TYR A 44 9.86 -5.00 0.48
C TYR A 44 8.96 -4.66 -0.68
N ILE A 45 9.35 -5.07 -1.87
CA ILE A 45 8.56 -4.80 -3.08
C ILE A 45 7.21 -5.51 -2.98
N ARG A 46 7.21 -6.77 -2.59
CA ARG A 46 5.98 -7.52 -2.43
C ARG A 46 5.08 -6.92 -1.38
N TYR A 47 5.67 -6.55 -0.25
CA TYR A 47 4.90 -5.97 0.83
C TYR A 47 4.25 -4.67 0.39
N THR A 48 5.00 -3.83 -0.33
CA THR A 48 4.48 -2.55 -0.77
C THR A 48 3.33 -2.73 -1.76
N TYR A 49 3.48 -3.64 -2.70
CA TYR A 49 2.40 -3.92 -3.64
C TYR A 49 1.17 -4.47 -2.93
N ALA A 50 1.37 -5.35 -1.95
CA ALA A 50 0.25 -5.89 -1.21
C ALA A 50 -0.47 -4.80 -0.42
N TYR A 51 0.29 -3.89 0.14
CA TYR A 51 -0.27 -2.77 0.89
C TYR A 51 -1.13 -1.90 -0.03
N ILE A 52 -0.59 -1.53 -1.17
CA ILE A 52 -1.31 -0.71 -2.14
C ILE A 52 -2.59 -1.43 -2.58
N ASN A 53 -2.46 -2.70 -2.88
CA ASN A 53 -3.60 -3.47 -3.34
C ASN A 53 -4.68 -3.57 -2.27
N THR A 54 -4.27 -3.73 -1.02
CA THR A 54 -5.23 -3.77 0.08
C THR A 54 -6.02 -2.47 0.17
N CYS A 55 -5.35 -1.34 0.05
CA CYS A 55 -6.03 -0.06 0.07
C CYS A 55 -7.03 0.06 -1.07
N ARG A 56 -6.63 -0.40 -2.25
CA ARG A 56 -7.49 -0.34 -3.42
C ARG A 56 -8.72 -1.24 -3.26
N VAL A 57 -8.51 -2.41 -2.70
CA VAL A 57 -9.63 -3.32 -2.46
C VAL A 57 -10.64 -2.73 -1.49
N ILE A 58 -10.13 -2.09 -0.45
CA ILE A 58 -11.02 -1.46 0.52
C ILE A 58 -11.83 -0.36 -0.14
N LEU A 59 -11.17 0.48 -0.93
CA LEU A 59 -11.89 1.55 -1.62
C LEU A 59 -12.94 1.01 -2.56
N LYS A 60 -12.59 -0.03 -3.30
CA LYS A 60 -13.50 -0.62 -4.25
C LYS A 60 -14.70 -1.22 -3.53
N SER A 61 -14.46 -1.87 -2.42
CA SER A 61 -15.52 -2.45 -1.64
C SER A 61 -16.51 -1.39 -1.15
N ARG A 62 -16.00 -0.24 -0.73
CA ARG A 62 -16.85 0.85 -0.29
C ARG A 62 -17.69 1.42 -1.42
N ALA A 63 -17.08 1.54 -2.59
CA ALA A 63 -17.79 2.07 -3.74
C ALA A 63 -18.93 1.14 -4.14
N VAL A 64 -18.70 -0.15 -4.07
CA VAL A 64 -19.73 -1.12 -4.43
C VAL A 64 -20.90 -1.05 -3.45
N LYS A 65 -20.60 -0.82 -2.20
CA LYS A 65 -21.64 -0.75 -1.21
C LYS A 65 -22.46 0.52 -1.27
N ALA A 66 -21.92 1.54 -1.84
CA ALA A 66 -22.63 2.77 -1.97
C ALA A 66 -23.75 2.60 -2.96
#